data_9aefd942027c9cb4da82869af283010c
#
_entry.id   9aefd942027c9cb4da82869af283010c
#
_cell.length_a   1.000
_cell.length_b   1.000
_cell.length_c   1.000
_cell.angle_alpha   90.00
_cell.angle_beta   90.00
_cell.angle_gamma   90.00
#
_symmetry.space_group_name_H-M   'P 1'
#
loop_
_entity.id
_entity.type
_entity.pdbx_description
1 polymer ?
#
loop_
_entity_poly.entity_id
_entity_poly.type
_entity_poly.pdbx_seq_one_letter_code
_entity_poly.pdbx_strand_id
1 'polypeptide(L)'
;MLNCAHLDQQKGAAPSRSSYVRYAIYYTPQPGTALAAFGRSWFGRANDGVTLHAFSDAGLSGTSFAKLAVAPGRYTGLHALFRAPFALRNGFGPDALKTRLINFAARRKPVKTGPLTLARAGRFLVLRPVEATPSLEWLAAQCVAAFEDFAAAPSDVERDEHASLNLSDYQRVLLESFGDPHVLSEYRFSIALTGPLDAAHLERVAQALWPVLEEICAEGVTVDGLSLFGDAGAPSPMRLIGRYRLGAQA
;
A
#
# COMPACT_ATOMS: atom_id res chain seq x y z
N MET A 1 -56.24 0.58 18.19
CA MET A 1 -55.74 0.94 16.85
C MET A 1 -54.38 1.57 17.06
N LEU A 2 -53.33 0.78 16.96
CA LEU A 2 -51.95 1.19 17.17
C LEU A 2 -51.21 1.03 15.85
N ASN A 3 -50.75 2.16 15.35
CA ASN A 3 -50.04 2.27 14.08
C ASN A 3 -48.56 1.97 14.32
N CYS A 4 -48.06 0.86 13.79
CA CYS A 4 -46.65 0.53 13.79
C CYS A 4 -45.95 1.34 12.70
N ALA A 5 -45.16 2.32 13.10
CA ALA A 5 -44.27 3.06 12.21
C ALA A 5 -43.07 2.21 11.83
N HIS A 6 -42.82 2.11 10.52
CA HIS A 6 -41.68 1.51 9.87
C HIS A 6 -40.36 2.15 10.35
N LEU A 7 -39.48 1.32 10.87
CA LEU A 7 -38.06 1.64 10.98
C LEU A 7 -37.38 1.33 9.64
N ASP A 8 -37.18 2.37 8.87
CA ASP A 8 -36.41 2.34 7.63
C ASP A 8 -34.93 2.09 7.98
N GLN A 9 -34.47 0.89 7.65
CA GLN A 9 -33.06 0.56 7.65
C GLN A 9 -32.38 1.31 6.49
N GLN A 10 -31.71 2.41 6.81
CA GLN A 10 -30.75 3.00 5.88
C GLN A 10 -29.57 2.04 5.65
N LYS A 11 -29.69 1.15 4.68
CA LYS A 11 -28.58 0.51 4.03
C LYS A 11 -27.71 1.61 3.43
N GLY A 12 -26.50 1.78 3.98
CA GLY A 12 -25.50 2.67 3.41
C GLY A 12 -25.31 2.35 1.93
N ALA A 13 -25.79 3.23 1.08
CA ALA A 13 -25.61 3.13 -0.35
C ALA A 13 -24.11 3.14 -0.68
N ALA A 14 -23.65 2.14 -1.43
CA ALA A 14 -22.31 2.17 -2.04
C ALA A 14 -22.19 3.47 -2.85
N PRO A 15 -21.09 4.23 -2.72
CA PRO A 15 -20.94 5.50 -3.42
C PRO A 15 -21.01 5.27 -4.92
N SER A 16 -21.87 6.05 -5.56
CA SER A 16 -22.07 6.09 -7.00
C SER A 16 -20.75 6.40 -7.73
N ARG A 17 -20.63 5.84 -8.93
CA ARG A 17 -19.57 5.96 -9.94
C ARG A 17 -18.66 7.20 -9.76
N SER A 18 -17.34 6.94 -9.61
CA SER A 18 -16.25 7.91 -9.73
C SER A 18 -16.11 8.92 -8.58
N SER A 19 -15.75 8.43 -7.38
CA SER A 19 -15.44 9.31 -6.24
C SER A 19 -13.94 9.41 -5.89
N TYR A 20 -13.05 8.82 -6.71
CA TYR A 20 -11.63 8.86 -6.44
C TYR A 20 -10.90 9.79 -7.41
N VAL A 21 -10.03 10.64 -6.86
CA VAL A 21 -9.19 11.56 -7.62
C VAL A 21 -7.90 10.90 -8.08
N ARG A 22 -7.41 9.90 -7.32
CA ARG A 22 -6.21 9.12 -7.65
C ARG A 22 -6.44 7.63 -7.37
N TYR A 23 -5.64 6.81 -8.03
CA TYR A 23 -5.61 5.35 -7.88
C TYR A 23 -4.19 4.89 -7.62
N ALA A 24 -4.04 3.78 -6.89
CA ALA A 24 -2.74 3.16 -6.64
C ALA A 24 -2.86 1.63 -6.73
N ILE A 25 -1.77 0.96 -7.09
CA ILE A 25 -1.70 -0.49 -7.12
C ILE A 25 -0.66 -0.96 -6.12
N TYR A 26 -1.10 -1.73 -5.13
CA TYR A 26 -0.29 -2.21 -4.03
C TYR A 26 -0.36 -3.72 -3.91
N TYR A 27 0.68 -4.32 -3.36
CA TYR A 27 0.53 -5.58 -2.65
C TYR A 27 -0.08 -5.30 -1.28
N THR A 28 -0.99 -6.15 -0.84
CA THR A 28 -1.48 -6.20 0.54
C THR A 28 -1.45 -7.64 1.04
N PRO A 29 -1.08 -7.89 2.31
CA PRO A 29 -1.11 -9.24 2.86
C PRO A 29 -2.49 -9.87 2.72
N GLN A 30 -2.52 -11.16 2.36
CA GLN A 30 -3.78 -11.89 2.24
C GLN A 30 -4.46 -11.99 3.61
N PRO A 31 -5.77 -11.72 3.70
CA PRO A 31 -6.54 -11.94 4.91
C PRO A 31 -6.35 -13.38 5.45
N GLY A 32 -6.16 -13.51 6.77
CA GLY A 32 -5.91 -14.80 7.42
C GLY A 32 -4.43 -15.16 7.58
N THR A 33 -3.49 -14.46 6.95
CA THR A 33 -2.06 -14.66 7.18
C THR A 33 -1.57 -13.99 8.47
N ALA A 34 -0.47 -14.48 9.04
CA ALA A 34 0.17 -13.90 10.23
C ALA A 34 0.54 -12.41 10.00
N LEU A 35 1.09 -12.08 8.82
CA LEU A 35 1.42 -10.71 8.47
C LEU A 35 0.17 -9.80 8.40
N ALA A 36 -0.96 -10.32 7.88
CA ALA A 36 -2.21 -9.54 7.86
C ALA A 36 -2.76 -9.33 9.28
N ALA A 37 -2.66 -10.35 10.16
CA ALA A 37 -3.04 -10.23 11.56
C ALA A 37 -2.16 -9.21 12.29
N PHE A 38 -0.85 -9.27 12.12
CA PHE A 38 0.07 -8.27 12.62
C PHE A 38 -0.30 -6.86 12.15
N GLY A 39 -0.52 -6.67 10.85
CA GLY A 39 -0.87 -5.36 10.29
C GLY A 39 -2.14 -4.76 10.87
N ARG A 40 -3.18 -5.60 11.08
CA ARG A 40 -4.41 -5.16 11.75
C ARG A 40 -4.14 -4.67 13.18
N SER A 41 -3.37 -5.43 13.94
CA SER A 41 -3.01 -5.05 15.30
C SER A 41 -2.14 -3.79 15.34
N TRP A 42 -1.13 -3.73 14.48
CA TRP A 42 -0.15 -2.64 14.46
C TRP A 42 -0.76 -1.29 14.05
N PHE A 43 -1.54 -1.25 12.97
CA PHE A 43 -2.17 -0.03 12.50
C PHE A 43 -3.57 0.21 13.08
N GLY A 44 -4.12 -0.73 13.81
CA GLY A 44 -5.47 -0.66 14.34
C GLY A 44 -6.56 -0.73 13.27
N ARG A 45 -6.23 -1.24 12.07
CA ARG A 45 -7.23 -1.46 10.99
C ARG A 45 -6.76 -2.50 9.99
N ALA A 46 -7.72 -3.17 9.34
CA ALA A 46 -7.44 -3.97 8.17
C ALA A 46 -7.36 -3.11 6.89
N ASN A 47 -6.76 -3.66 5.84
CA ASN A 47 -6.70 -2.99 4.53
C ASN A 47 -8.09 -2.78 3.89
N ASP A 48 -9.12 -3.50 4.34
CA ASP A 48 -10.52 -3.33 3.96
C ASP A 48 -11.19 -2.10 4.59
N GLY A 49 -10.50 -1.41 5.48
CA GLY A 49 -10.98 -0.22 6.16
C GLY A 49 -11.68 -0.48 7.50
N VAL A 50 -11.77 -1.73 7.95
CA VAL A 50 -12.32 -2.05 9.28
C VAL A 50 -11.32 -1.63 10.36
N THR A 51 -11.75 -0.73 11.24
CA THR A 51 -10.92 -0.28 12.35
C THR A 51 -10.92 -1.32 13.46
N LEU A 52 -9.73 -1.75 13.87
CA LEU A 52 -9.50 -2.59 15.04
C LEU A 52 -8.69 -1.82 16.08
N HIS A 53 -8.77 -2.24 17.33
CA HIS A 53 -7.99 -1.62 18.40
C HIS A 53 -6.51 -1.82 18.18
N ALA A 54 -5.75 -0.77 18.49
CA ALA A 54 -4.31 -0.75 18.34
C ALA A 54 -3.64 -1.81 19.24
N PHE A 55 -2.50 -2.28 18.78
CA PHE A 55 -1.68 -3.28 19.47
C PHE A 55 -1.18 -2.79 20.83
N SER A 56 -1.57 -3.47 21.90
CA SER A 56 -1.20 -3.09 23.26
C SER A 56 0.07 -3.78 23.79
N ASP A 57 0.48 -4.87 23.16
CA ASP A 57 1.43 -5.80 23.77
C ASP A 57 2.91 -5.57 23.41
N ALA A 58 3.21 -4.73 22.43
CA ALA A 58 4.59 -4.38 22.07
C ALA A 58 5.25 -3.36 23.02
N GLY A 59 4.68 -3.12 24.22
CA GLY A 59 5.18 -2.11 25.14
C GLY A 59 5.05 -0.67 24.63
N LEU A 60 4.41 -0.47 23.49
CA LEU A 60 4.23 0.82 22.81
C LEU A 60 2.83 1.40 23.01
N SER A 61 1.93 0.66 23.66
CA SER A 61 0.56 1.08 23.91
C SER A 61 0.49 2.27 24.85
N GLY A 62 -0.37 3.23 24.51
CA GLY A 62 -0.64 4.40 25.36
C GLY A 62 0.33 5.56 25.18
N THR A 63 1.38 5.44 24.40
CA THR A 63 2.30 6.56 24.14
C THR A 63 1.86 7.36 22.92
N SER A 64 1.96 8.68 23.01
CA SER A 64 1.77 9.57 21.85
C SER A 64 2.68 9.20 20.68
N PHE A 65 3.83 8.62 20.99
CA PHE A 65 4.83 8.13 20.05
C PHE A 65 4.33 6.94 19.20
N ALA A 66 3.74 5.91 19.80
CA ALA A 66 3.20 4.77 19.05
C ALA A 66 2.13 5.22 18.06
N LYS A 67 1.28 6.17 18.45
CA LYS A 67 0.26 6.75 17.58
C LYS A 67 0.88 7.49 16.39
N LEU A 68 1.96 8.24 16.59
CA LEU A 68 2.67 8.95 15.54
C LEU A 68 3.39 7.98 14.59
N ALA A 69 4.03 6.94 15.12
CA ALA A 69 4.75 5.95 14.34
C ALA A 69 3.85 5.24 13.31
N VAL A 70 2.60 4.93 13.68
CA VAL A 70 1.66 4.20 12.82
C VAL A 70 0.69 5.11 12.05
N ALA A 71 0.68 6.42 12.31
CA ALA A 71 -0.30 7.34 11.75
C ALA A 71 -0.42 7.29 10.21
N PRO A 72 0.68 7.25 9.43
CA PRO A 72 0.59 7.16 7.98
C PRO A 72 -0.01 5.84 7.50
N GLY A 73 0.42 4.71 8.08
CA GLY A 73 -0.01 3.38 7.67
C GLY A 73 -1.44 3.03 8.05
N ARG A 74 -2.03 3.71 9.04
CA ARG A 74 -3.42 3.43 9.45
C ARG A 74 -4.46 3.78 8.40
N TYR A 75 -4.08 4.48 7.34
CA TYR A 75 -4.99 4.81 6.24
C TYR A 75 -5.04 3.72 5.17
N THR A 76 -3.95 3.00 4.96
CA THR A 76 -3.84 1.94 3.95
C THR A 76 -3.54 0.56 4.53
N GLY A 77 -3.12 0.47 5.80
CA GLY A 77 -2.61 -0.77 6.40
C GLY A 77 -1.25 -1.16 5.83
N LEU A 78 -0.84 -2.41 6.06
CA LEU A 78 0.39 -2.96 5.46
C LEU A 78 0.24 -3.08 3.95
N HIS A 79 1.18 -2.48 3.24
CA HIS A 79 1.23 -2.57 1.78
C HIS A 79 2.66 -2.38 1.26
N ALA A 80 2.91 -2.90 0.06
CA ALA A 80 4.08 -2.55 -0.74
C ALA A 80 3.63 -1.94 -2.07
N LEU A 81 4.33 -0.92 -2.54
CA LEU A 81 4.00 -0.22 -3.77
C LEU A 81 4.34 -1.09 -4.99
N PHE A 82 3.44 -1.12 -5.96
CA PHE A 82 3.68 -1.58 -7.33
C PHE A 82 3.43 -0.45 -8.33
N ARG A 83 2.50 0.44 -8.03
CA ARG A 83 2.29 1.71 -8.72
C ARG A 83 1.88 2.75 -7.69
N ALA A 84 2.65 3.82 -7.58
CA ALA A 84 2.35 4.97 -6.74
C ALA A 84 1.02 5.62 -7.15
N PRO A 85 0.38 6.42 -6.27
CA PRO A 85 -0.88 7.08 -6.59
C PRO A 85 -0.78 7.97 -7.82
N PHE A 86 -1.72 7.81 -8.76
CA PHE A 86 -1.83 8.58 -9.99
C PHE A 86 -3.28 8.97 -10.29
N ALA A 87 -3.48 10.14 -10.88
CA ALA A 87 -4.76 10.54 -11.46
C ALA A 87 -4.97 9.84 -12.81
N LEU A 88 -6.23 9.55 -13.16
CA LEU A 88 -6.53 8.99 -14.48
C LEU A 88 -6.38 10.04 -15.58
N ARG A 89 -5.72 9.67 -16.65
CA ARG A 89 -5.65 10.45 -17.88
C ARG A 89 -7.04 10.58 -18.49
N ASN A 90 -7.33 11.72 -19.10
CA ASN A 90 -8.57 11.94 -19.83
C ASN A 90 -8.83 10.82 -20.85
N GLY A 91 -10.06 10.33 -20.90
CA GLY A 91 -10.46 9.23 -21.75
C GLY A 91 -10.42 7.84 -21.08
N PHE A 92 -9.78 7.71 -19.92
CA PHE A 92 -9.81 6.48 -19.13
C PHE A 92 -10.73 6.60 -17.92
N GLY A 93 -11.48 5.53 -17.65
CA GLY A 93 -12.34 5.43 -16.48
C GLY A 93 -11.87 4.33 -15.52
N PRO A 94 -12.39 4.33 -14.28
CA PRO A 94 -12.04 3.34 -13.26
C PRO A 94 -12.36 1.90 -13.67
N ASP A 95 -13.40 1.68 -14.47
CA ASP A 95 -13.75 0.33 -14.95
C ASP A 95 -12.71 -0.20 -15.95
N ALA A 96 -12.17 0.66 -16.82
CA ALA A 96 -11.09 0.29 -17.74
C ALA A 96 -9.80 -0.05 -16.96
N LEU A 97 -9.47 0.74 -15.93
CA LEU A 97 -8.33 0.49 -15.04
C LEU A 97 -8.50 -0.86 -14.33
N LYS A 98 -9.67 -1.11 -13.76
CA LYS A 98 -10.01 -2.38 -13.10
C LYS A 98 -9.89 -3.57 -14.05
N THR A 99 -10.44 -3.46 -15.25
CA THR A 99 -10.36 -4.52 -16.29
C THR A 99 -8.90 -4.79 -16.68
N ARG A 100 -8.09 -3.74 -16.86
CA ARG A 100 -6.66 -3.88 -17.14
C ARG A 100 -5.96 -4.62 -15.99
N LEU A 101 -6.27 -4.31 -14.74
CA LEU A 101 -5.64 -4.94 -13.58
C LEU A 101 -6.03 -6.42 -13.45
N ILE A 102 -7.30 -6.77 -13.70
CA ILE A 102 -7.76 -8.17 -13.75
C ILE A 102 -6.95 -8.94 -14.78
N ASN A 103 -6.87 -8.44 -16.01
CA ASN A 103 -6.16 -9.09 -17.11
C ASN A 103 -4.64 -9.14 -16.85
N PHE A 104 -4.09 -8.12 -16.23
CA PHE A 104 -2.69 -8.08 -15.83
C PHE A 104 -2.39 -9.17 -14.79
N ALA A 105 -3.18 -9.25 -13.73
CA ALA A 105 -3.00 -10.20 -12.65
C ALA A 105 -3.18 -11.67 -13.12
N ALA A 106 -4.19 -11.94 -13.92
CA ALA A 106 -4.49 -13.28 -14.42
C ALA A 106 -3.32 -13.95 -15.17
N ARG A 107 -2.50 -13.15 -15.85
CA ARG A 107 -1.38 -13.62 -16.68
C ARG A 107 -0.04 -13.74 -15.95
N ARG A 108 0.01 -13.52 -14.64
CA ARG A 108 1.25 -13.49 -13.86
C ARG A 108 1.21 -14.47 -12.72
N LYS A 109 2.35 -15.09 -12.44
CA LYS A 109 2.46 -16.07 -11.36
C LYS A 109 2.70 -15.36 -10.03
N PRO A 110 2.22 -15.91 -8.90
CA PRO A 110 2.64 -15.49 -7.57
C PRO A 110 4.15 -15.54 -7.40
N VAL A 111 4.71 -14.60 -6.64
CA VAL A 111 6.15 -14.49 -6.40
C VAL A 111 6.42 -14.54 -4.91
N LYS A 112 7.33 -15.43 -4.48
CA LYS A 112 7.80 -15.51 -3.09
C LYS A 112 8.92 -14.50 -2.88
N THR A 113 8.91 -13.83 -1.72
CA THR A 113 9.98 -12.91 -1.34
C THR A 113 11.22 -13.62 -0.81
N GLY A 114 11.09 -14.88 -0.35
CA GLY A 114 12.04 -15.45 0.60
C GLY A 114 11.94 -14.78 1.97
N PRO A 115 12.90 -15.03 2.88
CA PRO A 115 12.91 -14.41 4.19
C PRO A 115 12.96 -12.88 4.10
N LEU A 116 12.29 -12.23 5.06
CA LEU A 116 12.26 -10.78 5.20
C LEU A 116 13.16 -10.35 6.37
N THR A 117 13.52 -9.09 6.39
CA THR A 117 14.21 -8.45 7.51
C THR A 117 13.65 -7.06 7.77
N LEU A 118 13.79 -6.61 9.02
CA LEU A 118 13.60 -5.20 9.36
C LEU A 118 14.77 -4.39 8.80
N ALA A 119 14.45 -3.30 8.12
CA ALA A 119 15.44 -2.41 7.55
C ALA A 119 15.00 -0.94 7.67
N ARG A 120 15.97 -0.05 7.61
CA ARG A 120 15.72 1.37 7.47
C ARG A 120 15.67 1.74 5.99
N ALA A 121 14.62 2.47 5.61
CA ALA A 121 14.50 3.14 4.33
C ALA A 121 14.38 4.65 4.60
N GLY A 122 15.50 5.36 4.64
CA GLY A 122 15.56 6.74 5.09
C GLY A 122 15.06 6.88 6.54
N ARG A 123 13.93 7.55 6.71
CA ARG A 123 13.27 7.79 8.01
C ARG A 123 12.17 6.78 8.33
N PHE A 124 12.03 5.72 7.55
CA PHE A 124 10.99 4.70 7.71
C PHE A 124 11.59 3.38 8.19
N LEU A 125 10.84 2.64 8.99
CA LEU A 125 11.10 1.23 9.25
C LEU A 125 10.26 0.41 8.27
N VAL A 126 10.90 -0.56 7.62
CA VAL A 126 10.26 -1.38 6.59
C VAL A 126 10.62 -2.86 6.76
N LEU A 127 9.75 -3.74 6.24
CA LEU A 127 10.14 -5.13 5.94
C LEU A 127 10.57 -5.21 4.48
N ARG A 128 11.70 -5.85 4.21
CA ARG A 128 12.18 -6.11 2.86
C ARG A 128 12.81 -7.50 2.76
N PRO A 129 12.88 -8.10 1.57
CA PRO A 129 13.59 -9.35 1.35
C PRO A 129 15.07 -9.23 1.80
N VAL A 130 15.58 -10.30 2.41
CA VAL A 130 17.01 -10.42 2.77
C VAL A 130 17.84 -10.48 1.50
N GLU A 131 17.38 -11.28 0.52
CA GLU A 131 18.03 -11.46 -0.76
C GLU A 131 17.31 -10.68 -1.86
N ALA A 132 18.03 -10.32 -2.91
CA ALA A 132 17.43 -9.74 -4.10
C ALA A 132 16.37 -10.67 -4.69
N THR A 133 15.24 -10.10 -5.10
CA THR A 133 14.13 -10.87 -5.69
C THR A 133 13.82 -10.35 -7.09
N PRO A 134 14.62 -10.74 -8.11
CA PRO A 134 14.46 -10.23 -9.48
C PRO A 134 13.06 -10.42 -10.06
N SER A 135 12.37 -11.50 -9.65
CA SER A 135 10.99 -11.75 -10.07
C SER A 135 10.00 -10.71 -9.54
N LEU A 136 10.23 -10.14 -8.34
CA LEU A 136 9.41 -9.03 -7.82
C LEU A 136 9.74 -7.72 -8.52
N GLU A 137 11.01 -7.45 -8.74
CA GLU A 137 11.47 -6.27 -9.49
C GLU A 137 10.88 -6.29 -10.90
N TRP A 138 10.91 -7.46 -11.55
CA TRP A 138 10.29 -7.65 -12.87
C TRP A 138 8.77 -7.47 -12.86
N LEU A 139 8.07 -8.02 -11.86
CA LEU A 139 6.63 -7.84 -11.70
C LEU A 139 6.27 -6.36 -11.51
N ALA A 140 7.07 -5.64 -10.71
CA ALA A 140 6.87 -4.20 -10.47
C ALA A 140 7.11 -3.38 -11.76
N ALA A 141 8.20 -3.66 -12.49
CA ALA A 141 8.49 -3.00 -13.77
C ALA A 141 7.37 -3.22 -14.79
N GLN A 142 6.86 -4.45 -14.89
CA GLN A 142 5.70 -4.76 -15.74
C GLN A 142 4.44 -4.03 -15.29
N CYS A 143 4.23 -3.88 -13.97
CA CYS A 143 3.09 -3.14 -13.44
C CYS A 143 3.19 -1.66 -13.86
N VAL A 144 4.35 -1.02 -13.68
CA VAL A 144 4.56 0.37 -14.12
C VAL A 144 4.24 0.51 -15.60
N ALA A 145 4.83 -0.31 -16.46
CA ALA A 145 4.63 -0.25 -17.91
C ALA A 145 3.16 -0.50 -18.33
N ALA A 146 2.47 -1.43 -17.66
CA ALA A 146 1.09 -1.78 -18.02
C ALA A 146 0.06 -0.71 -17.68
N PHE A 147 0.38 0.19 -16.75
CA PHE A 147 -0.53 1.23 -16.28
C PHE A 147 -0.07 2.66 -16.58
N GLU A 148 1.02 2.81 -17.34
CA GLU A 148 1.53 4.14 -17.73
C GLU A 148 0.52 4.91 -18.58
N ASP A 149 -0.14 4.26 -19.52
CA ASP A 149 -1.16 4.89 -20.36
C ASP A 149 -2.33 5.48 -19.58
N PHE A 150 -2.60 4.95 -18.40
CA PHE A 150 -3.69 5.40 -17.52
C PHE A 150 -3.33 6.62 -16.69
N ALA A 151 -2.04 6.90 -16.49
CA ALA A 151 -1.59 7.98 -15.63
C ALA A 151 -1.67 9.33 -16.35
N ALA A 152 -2.30 10.31 -15.71
CA ALA A 152 -2.22 11.69 -16.13
C ALA A 152 -0.83 12.26 -15.80
N ALA A 153 -0.41 13.29 -16.53
CA ALA A 153 0.77 14.04 -16.17
C ALA A 153 0.61 14.66 -14.76
N PRO A 154 1.71 14.79 -13.99
CA PRO A 154 1.66 15.45 -12.69
C PRO A 154 1.08 16.85 -12.78
N SER A 155 0.28 17.24 -11.79
CA SER A 155 -0.19 18.61 -11.61
C SER A 155 0.96 19.57 -11.26
N ASP A 156 0.73 20.87 -11.33
CA ASP A 156 1.73 21.87 -10.95
C ASP A 156 2.15 21.72 -9.49
N VAL A 157 1.20 21.44 -8.60
CA VAL A 157 1.46 21.21 -7.17
C VAL A 157 2.35 19.98 -6.96
N GLU A 158 2.06 18.87 -7.65
CA GLU A 158 2.90 17.66 -7.58
C GLU A 158 4.30 17.94 -8.16
N ARG A 159 4.42 18.74 -9.22
CA ARG A 159 5.73 19.13 -9.77
C ARG A 159 6.55 19.96 -8.78
N ASP A 160 5.92 20.89 -8.07
CA ASP A 160 6.59 21.70 -7.04
C ASP A 160 7.03 20.87 -5.85
N GLU A 161 6.18 19.93 -5.40
CA GLU A 161 6.56 18.95 -4.36
C GLU A 161 7.74 18.09 -4.82
N HIS A 162 7.71 17.59 -6.05
CA HIS A 162 8.77 16.79 -6.65
C HIS A 162 10.10 17.57 -6.77
N ALA A 163 10.05 18.85 -7.09
CA ALA A 163 11.25 19.70 -7.21
C ALA A 163 11.98 19.84 -5.87
N SER A 164 11.27 19.72 -4.74
CA SER A 164 11.84 19.80 -3.40
C SER A 164 12.58 18.50 -2.96
N LEU A 165 12.45 17.41 -3.71
CA LEU A 165 13.04 16.12 -3.36
C LEU A 165 14.54 16.10 -3.71
N ASN A 166 15.35 15.54 -2.77
CA ASN A 166 16.76 15.28 -3.01
C ASN A 166 16.95 13.97 -3.79
N LEU A 167 16.88 14.03 -5.10
CA LEU A 167 16.94 12.90 -6.02
C LEU A 167 18.21 12.96 -6.88
N SER A 168 18.73 11.79 -7.28
CA SER A 168 19.73 11.70 -8.34
C SER A 168 19.14 12.11 -9.69
N ASP A 169 19.99 12.42 -10.67
CA ASP A 169 19.53 12.77 -12.02
C ASP A 169 18.70 11.64 -12.65
N TYR A 170 19.09 10.40 -12.43
CA TYR A 170 18.35 9.25 -12.90
C TYR A 170 16.97 9.13 -12.23
N GLN A 171 16.89 9.33 -10.92
CA GLN A 171 15.62 9.33 -10.19
C GLN A 171 14.70 10.48 -10.64
N ARG A 172 15.24 11.63 -11.03
CA ARG A 172 14.45 12.72 -11.62
C ARG A 172 13.83 12.29 -12.95
N VAL A 173 14.60 11.63 -13.82
CA VAL A 173 14.09 11.11 -15.09
C VAL A 173 12.96 10.09 -14.84
N LEU A 174 13.11 9.20 -13.85
CA LEU A 174 12.07 8.24 -13.49
C LEU A 174 10.81 8.93 -12.96
N LEU A 175 10.99 9.94 -12.11
CA LEU A 175 9.90 10.73 -11.55
C LEU A 175 9.12 11.47 -12.65
N GLU A 176 9.81 12.10 -13.58
CA GLU A 176 9.20 12.78 -14.71
C GLU A 176 8.48 11.84 -15.67
N SER A 177 9.08 10.65 -15.89
CA SER A 177 8.52 9.67 -16.83
C SER A 177 7.36 8.86 -16.25
N PHE A 178 7.41 8.52 -14.95
CA PHE A 178 6.50 7.56 -14.33
C PHE A 178 5.77 8.07 -13.08
N GLY A 179 6.05 9.32 -12.65
CA GLY A 179 5.46 9.90 -11.43
C GLY A 179 5.98 9.29 -10.12
N ASP A 180 7.05 8.48 -10.17
CA ASP A 180 7.69 7.87 -9.00
C ASP A 180 9.18 7.64 -9.27
N PRO A 181 10.09 8.18 -8.42
CA PRO A 181 11.53 8.03 -8.62
C PRO A 181 12.07 6.64 -8.27
N HIS A 182 11.24 5.80 -7.62
CA HIS A 182 11.64 4.49 -7.11
C HIS A 182 11.00 3.34 -7.91
N VAL A 183 11.01 3.45 -9.23
CA VAL A 183 10.51 2.42 -10.16
C VAL A 183 11.67 1.78 -10.94
N LEU A 184 11.38 0.72 -11.68
CA LEU A 184 12.33 0.00 -12.54
C LEU A 184 13.58 -0.44 -11.77
N SER A 185 14.78 0.01 -12.15
CA SER A 185 16.04 -0.35 -11.49
C SER A 185 16.19 0.24 -10.08
N GLU A 186 15.46 1.30 -9.76
CA GLU A 186 15.39 1.89 -8.42
C GLU A 186 14.35 1.21 -7.52
N TYR A 187 13.54 0.31 -8.05
CA TYR A 187 12.52 -0.38 -7.28
C TYR A 187 13.13 -1.30 -6.24
N ARG A 188 12.64 -1.23 -5.02
CA ARG A 188 12.96 -2.15 -3.93
C ARG A 188 11.66 -2.52 -3.21
N PHE A 189 11.31 -3.80 -3.30
CA PHE A 189 10.13 -4.28 -2.56
C PHE A 189 10.30 -4.00 -1.08
N SER A 190 9.36 -3.27 -0.51
CA SER A 190 9.34 -2.96 0.91
C SER A 190 7.92 -2.76 1.42
N ILE A 191 7.66 -3.23 2.64
CA ILE A 191 6.40 -3.02 3.35
C ILE A 191 6.67 -2.03 4.48
N ALA A 192 6.10 -0.83 4.39
CA ALA A 192 6.29 0.20 5.41
C ALA A 192 5.59 -0.16 6.71
N LEU A 193 6.32 -0.09 7.82
CA LEU A 193 5.83 -0.33 9.18
C LEU A 193 5.56 0.97 9.93
N THR A 194 6.29 2.03 9.60
CA THR A 194 6.17 3.32 10.30
C THR A 194 6.05 4.47 9.30
N GLY A 195 5.60 5.62 9.81
CA GLY A 195 5.85 6.92 9.19
C GLY A 195 7.31 7.36 9.39
N PRO A 196 7.65 8.60 8.96
CA PRO A 196 9.00 9.13 9.10
C PRO A 196 9.32 9.43 10.57
N LEU A 197 10.35 8.77 11.10
CA LEU A 197 10.86 8.90 12.46
C LEU A 197 12.33 9.30 12.46
N ASP A 198 12.85 9.81 13.56
CA ASP A 198 14.29 9.95 13.78
C ASP A 198 14.96 8.61 14.10
N ALA A 199 16.27 8.59 14.06
CA ALA A 199 17.06 7.36 14.19
C ALA A 199 16.84 6.64 15.52
N ALA A 200 16.72 7.38 16.63
CA ALA A 200 16.54 6.81 17.97
C ALA A 200 15.16 6.17 18.12
N HIS A 201 14.13 6.78 17.53
CA HIS A 201 12.80 6.23 17.54
C HIS A 201 12.69 5.01 16.61
N LEU A 202 13.32 5.03 15.42
CA LEU A 202 13.39 3.85 14.54
C LEU A 202 14.00 2.66 15.26
N GLU A 203 15.11 2.86 15.99
CA GLU A 203 15.77 1.79 16.72
C GLU A 203 14.87 1.18 17.80
N ARG A 204 14.22 2.01 18.61
CA ARG A 204 13.31 1.53 19.66
C ARG A 204 12.12 0.75 19.08
N VAL A 205 11.56 1.23 17.96
CA VAL A 205 10.45 0.51 17.29
C VAL A 205 10.94 -0.81 16.72
N ALA A 206 12.13 -0.83 16.12
CA ALA A 206 12.70 -2.05 15.56
C ALA A 206 12.91 -3.11 16.64
N GLN A 207 13.50 -2.72 17.79
CA GLN A 207 13.72 -3.61 18.93
C GLN A 207 12.41 -4.17 19.51
N ALA A 208 11.37 -3.34 19.59
CA ALA A 208 10.07 -3.75 20.11
C ALA A 208 9.30 -4.66 19.12
N LEU A 209 9.46 -4.45 17.81
CA LEU A 209 8.74 -5.22 16.79
C LEU A 209 9.42 -6.54 16.43
N TRP A 210 10.74 -6.64 16.55
CA TRP A 210 11.48 -7.82 16.09
C TRP A 210 10.97 -9.13 16.70
N PRO A 211 10.74 -9.25 18.02
CA PRO A 211 10.26 -10.50 18.61
C PRO A 211 8.90 -10.97 18.05
N VAL A 212 8.07 -10.04 17.60
CA VAL A 212 6.75 -10.34 17.02
C VAL A 212 6.86 -10.68 15.54
N LEU A 213 7.87 -10.14 14.85
CA LEU A 213 8.02 -10.28 13.39
C LEU A 213 8.99 -11.39 12.98
N GLU A 214 9.82 -11.90 13.89
CA GLU A 214 10.89 -12.84 13.58
C GLU A 214 10.39 -14.08 12.81
N GLU A 215 9.35 -14.73 13.32
CA GLU A 215 8.75 -15.91 12.68
C GLU A 215 8.12 -15.55 11.31
N ILE A 216 7.37 -14.45 11.26
CA ILE A 216 6.76 -13.93 10.01
C ILE A 216 7.85 -13.61 8.99
N CYS A 217 8.95 -13.01 9.43
CA CYS A 217 10.08 -12.67 8.57
C CYS A 217 10.81 -13.91 8.05
N ALA A 218 10.99 -14.94 8.90
CA ALA A 218 11.64 -16.19 8.50
C ALA A 218 10.87 -16.92 7.40
N GLU A 219 9.54 -16.94 7.49
CA GLU A 219 8.67 -17.53 6.46
C GLU A 219 8.66 -16.70 5.17
N GLY A 220 8.82 -15.40 5.28
CA GLY A 220 8.63 -14.46 4.19
C GLY A 220 7.17 -14.36 3.76
N VAL A 221 6.93 -13.78 2.59
CA VAL A 221 5.58 -13.63 2.04
C VAL A 221 5.50 -14.05 0.58
N THR A 222 4.31 -14.39 0.16
CA THR A 222 4.00 -14.58 -1.26
C THR A 222 3.19 -13.39 -1.76
N VAL A 223 3.70 -12.69 -2.75
CA VAL A 223 2.92 -11.73 -3.53
C VAL A 223 2.03 -12.53 -4.47
N ASP A 224 0.83 -12.83 -4.01
CA ASP A 224 -0.16 -13.68 -4.68
C ASP A 224 -1.31 -12.88 -5.28
N GLY A 225 -1.28 -11.55 -5.15
CA GLY A 225 -2.29 -10.66 -5.71
C GLY A 225 -1.88 -9.20 -5.60
N LEU A 226 -2.53 -8.38 -6.43
CA LEU A 226 -2.41 -6.93 -6.43
C LEU A 226 -3.74 -6.31 -5.99
N SER A 227 -3.66 -5.24 -5.26
CA SER A 227 -4.80 -4.51 -4.70
C SER A 227 -4.90 -3.14 -5.34
N LEU A 228 -6.09 -2.81 -5.84
CA LEU A 228 -6.41 -1.47 -6.33
C LEU A 228 -6.96 -0.64 -5.18
N PHE A 229 -6.37 0.51 -4.97
CA PHE A 229 -6.83 1.51 -4.02
C PHE A 229 -7.30 2.77 -4.74
N GLY A 230 -8.29 3.44 -4.14
CA GLY A 230 -8.79 4.74 -4.56
C GLY A 230 -8.60 5.79 -3.48
N ASP A 231 -8.15 6.96 -3.88
CA ASP A 231 -7.96 8.14 -3.05
C ASP A 231 -9.05 9.17 -3.39
N ALA A 232 -9.90 9.48 -2.43
CA ALA A 232 -10.95 10.50 -2.60
C ALA A 232 -10.44 11.93 -2.33
N GLY A 233 -9.15 12.08 -2.05
CA GLY A 233 -8.54 13.35 -1.63
C GLY A 233 -8.60 13.56 -0.12
N ALA A 234 -7.72 14.43 0.38
CA ALA A 234 -7.67 14.76 1.80
C ALA A 234 -9.01 15.36 2.29
N PRO A 235 -9.43 15.08 3.52
CA PRO A 235 -8.76 14.29 4.56
C PRO A 235 -9.08 12.78 4.54
N SER A 236 -9.65 12.27 3.48
CA SER A 236 -10.12 10.87 3.40
C SER A 236 -8.94 9.89 3.23
N PRO A 237 -8.97 8.74 3.91
CA PRO A 237 -7.98 7.69 3.66
C PRO A 237 -8.20 7.03 2.31
N MET A 238 -7.12 6.52 1.70
CA MET A 238 -7.22 5.62 0.57
C MET A 238 -8.05 4.38 0.93
N ARG A 239 -8.90 3.93 0.02
CA ARG A 239 -9.79 2.79 0.22
C ARG A 239 -9.45 1.66 -0.73
N LEU A 240 -9.47 0.44 -0.21
CA LEU A 240 -9.37 -0.76 -1.04
C LEU A 240 -10.63 -0.87 -1.92
N ILE A 241 -10.41 -0.92 -3.23
CA ILE A 241 -11.47 -1.14 -4.24
C ILE A 241 -11.61 -2.63 -4.51
N GLY A 242 -10.49 -3.35 -4.59
CA GLY A 242 -10.49 -4.79 -4.81
C GLY A 242 -9.09 -5.37 -4.81
N ARG A 243 -9.00 -6.70 -4.60
CA ARG A 243 -7.78 -7.49 -4.65
C ARG A 243 -7.89 -8.51 -5.78
N TYR A 244 -6.89 -8.57 -6.62
CA TYR A 244 -6.87 -9.38 -7.85
C TYR A 244 -5.74 -10.40 -7.75
N ARG A 245 -6.09 -11.68 -7.74
CA ARG A 245 -5.12 -12.78 -7.58
C ARG A 245 -4.25 -12.94 -8.83
N LEU A 246 -2.96 -13.15 -8.61
CA LEU A 246 -2.04 -13.52 -9.68
C LEU A 246 -2.29 -14.97 -10.10
N GLY A 247 -2.29 -15.23 -11.42
CA GLY A 247 -2.49 -16.56 -11.98
C GLY A 247 -3.92 -17.10 -11.89
N ALA A 248 -4.89 -16.29 -11.47
CA ALA A 248 -6.29 -16.69 -11.55
C ALA A 248 -6.69 -16.73 -13.04
N GLN A 249 -7.10 -17.90 -13.52
CA GLN A 249 -7.73 -17.99 -14.85
C GLN A 249 -9.00 -17.11 -14.82
N ALA A 250 -9.13 -16.26 -15.83
CA ALA A 250 -10.31 -15.41 -16.02
C ALA A 250 -11.53 -16.25 -16.39
#